data_1088d9c7bb218d4ad1b5fc2d12ee36e1
#
_entry.id   1088d9c7bb218d4ad1b5fc2d12ee36e1
#
_cell.length_a   1.000
_cell.length_b   1.000
_cell.length_c   1.000
_cell.angle_alpha   90.00
_cell.angle_beta   90.00
_cell.angle_gamma   90.00
#
_symmetry.space_group_name_H-M   'P 1'
#
loop_
_entity.id
_entity.type
_entity.pdbx_description
1 polymer ?
#
loop_
_entity_poly.entity_id
_entity_poly.type
_entity_poly.pdbx_seq_one_letter_code
_entity_poly.pdbx_strand_id
1 'polypeptide(L)'
;MRVLVAGATSVPGIPLLRELSARGHDVVGLTSQPAKTSQIERQGAKPVVANVFDADDIDKAVADVGPEAVVSLLTTLPKWGPKRPKDFEPAQKLWSTGAANLVAAAQRAGVRRIVAESVVFAYGYPTSGPQWVDESDPYPGPPPKGGDDMLAALRGMEQTVLKSGEHSDTEGIVLRYGLFYGPGVPHDELFVRLAKWWALPAMTGTGIVPWIHIDDVAKATADTLDKGRGGQIYNIVDDRPQSFGDYARELSAKLNRPRPLPISHKLVGLVAPYPATAFGTTWLPLSNAKAKAELGWTPIPR
;
A
#
# COMPACT_ATOMS: atom_id res chain seq x y z
N MET A 1 4.06 22.72 3.07
CA MET A 1 4.30 22.50 1.63
C MET A 1 2.99 22.20 0.93
N ARG A 2 2.92 22.42 -0.40
CA ARG A 2 1.79 21.96 -1.20
C ARG A 2 2.02 20.50 -1.63
N VAL A 3 1.07 19.64 -1.30
CA VAL A 3 1.18 18.18 -1.56
C VAL A 3 0.03 17.73 -2.45
N LEU A 4 0.35 17.12 -3.60
CA LEU A 4 -0.62 16.45 -4.46
C LEU A 4 -0.68 14.96 -4.09
N VAL A 5 -1.88 14.46 -3.75
CA VAL A 5 -2.13 13.06 -3.44
C VAL A 5 -2.91 12.42 -4.59
N ALA A 6 -2.24 11.64 -5.42
CA ALA A 6 -2.87 10.83 -6.46
C ALA A 6 -3.43 9.55 -5.83
N GLY A 7 -4.69 9.20 -6.14
CA GLY A 7 -5.41 8.15 -5.42
C GLY A 7 -6.02 8.62 -4.10
N ALA A 8 -6.34 9.91 -3.99
CA ALA A 8 -6.84 10.57 -2.78
C ALA A 8 -8.10 9.93 -2.16
N THR A 9 -8.90 9.23 -2.95
CA THR A 9 -10.12 8.53 -2.49
C THR A 9 -9.93 7.03 -2.27
N SER A 10 -8.68 6.55 -2.27
CA SER A 10 -8.32 5.17 -1.95
C SER A 10 -8.42 4.90 -0.44
N VAL A 11 -8.28 3.63 -0.05
CA VAL A 11 -8.27 3.22 1.36
C VAL A 11 -7.23 3.99 2.17
N PRO A 12 -5.94 4.06 1.78
CA PRO A 12 -4.95 4.87 2.47
C PRO A 12 -5.06 6.37 2.19
N GLY A 13 -5.69 6.78 1.08
CA GLY A 13 -5.79 8.19 0.68
C GLY A 13 -6.60 9.02 1.66
N ILE A 14 -7.77 8.53 2.08
CA ILE A 14 -8.66 9.27 2.99
C ILE A 14 -7.99 9.61 4.33
N PRO A 15 -7.39 8.66 5.07
CA PRO A 15 -6.67 9.01 6.30
C PRO A 15 -5.44 9.88 6.04
N LEU A 16 -4.74 9.70 4.91
CA LEU A 16 -3.59 10.53 4.56
C LEU A 16 -3.98 11.99 4.32
N LEU A 17 -5.07 12.26 3.59
CA LEU A 17 -5.54 13.64 3.42
C LEU A 17 -5.78 14.34 4.75
N ARG A 18 -6.42 13.66 5.71
CA ARG A 18 -6.63 14.19 7.07
C ARG A 18 -5.34 14.45 7.83
N GLU A 19 -4.41 13.48 7.78
CA GLU A 19 -3.12 13.59 8.45
C GLU A 19 -2.30 14.77 7.92
N LEU A 20 -2.21 14.92 6.59
CA LEU A 20 -1.48 16.02 5.96
C LEU A 20 -2.13 17.38 6.26
N SER A 21 -3.46 17.46 6.19
CA SER A 21 -4.19 18.69 6.53
C SER A 21 -4.00 19.06 8.00
N ALA A 22 -4.03 18.09 8.92
CA ALA A 22 -3.78 18.30 10.34
C ALA A 22 -2.36 18.78 10.64
N ARG A 23 -1.37 18.41 9.81
CA ARG A 23 0.01 18.92 9.87
C ARG A 23 0.20 20.30 9.21
N GLY A 24 -0.86 20.91 8.67
CA GLY A 24 -0.81 22.24 8.08
C GLY A 24 -0.28 22.28 6.64
N HIS A 25 -0.29 21.18 5.92
CA HIS A 25 0.02 21.17 4.49
C HIS A 25 -1.13 21.74 3.66
N ASP A 26 -0.83 22.37 2.51
CA ASP A 26 -1.82 22.72 1.47
C ASP A 26 -2.05 21.45 0.62
N VAL A 27 -3.11 20.71 0.91
CA VAL A 27 -3.33 19.38 0.34
C VAL A 27 -4.27 19.44 -0.84
N VAL A 28 -3.84 18.88 -1.96
CA VAL A 28 -4.65 18.70 -3.18
C VAL A 28 -4.83 17.22 -3.44
N GLY A 29 -6.08 16.76 -3.50
CA GLY A 29 -6.40 15.37 -3.77
C GLY A 29 -6.79 15.16 -5.24
N LEU A 30 -6.06 14.28 -5.95
CA LEU A 30 -6.37 13.92 -7.32
C LEU A 30 -7.26 12.67 -7.37
N THR A 31 -8.32 12.76 -8.18
CA THR A 31 -9.22 11.67 -8.49
C THR A 31 -9.60 11.69 -9.97
N SER A 32 -9.78 10.52 -10.59
CA SER A 32 -10.34 10.41 -11.94
C SER A 32 -11.88 10.47 -11.97
N GLN A 33 -12.53 10.56 -10.80
CA GLN A 33 -13.98 10.47 -10.66
C GLN A 33 -14.56 11.79 -10.10
N PRO A 34 -15.20 12.65 -10.93
CA PRO A 34 -15.78 13.89 -10.46
C PRO A 34 -16.76 13.74 -9.30
N ALA A 35 -17.51 12.63 -9.26
CA ALA A 35 -18.44 12.31 -8.18
C ALA A 35 -17.78 12.12 -6.81
N LYS A 36 -16.44 11.96 -6.75
CA LYS A 36 -15.70 11.76 -5.50
C LYS A 36 -15.04 13.03 -4.95
N THR A 37 -15.14 14.17 -5.61
CA THR A 37 -14.53 15.45 -5.16
C THR A 37 -14.99 15.83 -3.76
N SER A 38 -16.28 15.68 -3.44
CA SER A 38 -16.81 15.94 -2.10
C SER A 38 -16.22 15.06 -0.99
N GLN A 39 -15.69 13.87 -1.33
CA GLN A 39 -14.99 13.03 -0.34
C GLN A 39 -13.64 13.65 0.03
N ILE A 40 -12.95 14.26 -0.94
CA ILE A 40 -11.67 14.95 -0.75
C ILE A 40 -11.88 16.21 0.09
N GLU A 41 -12.89 17.03 -0.26
CA GLU A 41 -13.22 18.27 0.45
C GLU A 41 -13.54 18.02 1.93
N ARG A 42 -14.28 16.94 2.24
CA ARG A 42 -14.58 16.55 3.62
C ARG A 42 -13.35 16.18 4.46
N GLN A 43 -12.21 15.93 3.83
CA GLN A 43 -10.94 15.68 4.52
C GLN A 43 -10.07 16.95 4.66
N GLY A 44 -10.58 18.12 4.25
CA GLY A 44 -9.85 19.38 4.33
C GLY A 44 -8.90 19.63 3.14
N ALA A 45 -9.01 18.85 2.08
CA ALA A 45 -8.17 18.96 0.89
C ALA A 45 -8.94 19.55 -0.31
N LYS A 46 -8.22 20.18 -1.24
CA LYS A 46 -8.79 20.70 -2.50
C LYS A 46 -8.85 19.56 -3.53
N PRO A 47 -9.96 19.33 -4.23
CA PRO A 47 -10.02 18.30 -5.26
C PRO A 47 -9.45 18.81 -6.59
N VAL A 48 -8.77 17.91 -7.31
CA VAL A 48 -8.46 18.05 -8.73
C VAL A 48 -8.90 16.78 -9.45
N VAL A 49 -9.48 16.94 -10.65
CA VAL A 49 -9.94 15.80 -11.46
C VAL A 49 -9.01 15.65 -12.65
N ALA A 50 -8.34 14.51 -12.76
CA ALA A 50 -7.51 14.16 -13.92
C ALA A 50 -7.36 12.64 -14.05
N ASN A 51 -7.11 12.20 -15.29
CA ASN A 51 -6.90 10.80 -15.62
C ASN A 51 -5.40 10.51 -15.79
N VAL A 52 -4.81 9.73 -14.88
CA VAL A 52 -3.38 9.37 -14.93
C VAL A 52 -2.98 8.55 -16.16
N PHE A 53 -3.95 7.99 -16.90
CA PHE A 53 -3.68 7.28 -18.16
C PHE A 53 -3.58 8.24 -19.38
N ASP A 54 -3.99 9.48 -19.22
CA ASP A 54 -3.84 10.54 -20.21
C ASP A 54 -2.66 11.44 -19.78
N ALA A 55 -1.57 11.39 -20.55
CA ALA A 55 -0.34 12.11 -20.19
C ALA A 55 -0.53 13.64 -20.21
N ASP A 56 -1.30 14.15 -21.15
CA ASP A 56 -1.53 15.60 -21.27
C ASP A 56 -2.44 16.10 -20.15
N ASP A 57 -3.46 15.31 -19.78
CA ASP A 57 -4.39 15.66 -18.68
C ASP A 57 -3.65 15.68 -17.32
N ILE A 58 -2.82 14.67 -17.05
CA ILE A 58 -2.05 14.66 -15.79
C ILE A 58 -0.95 15.71 -15.77
N ASP A 59 -0.28 16.00 -16.90
CA ASP A 59 0.70 17.07 -17.01
C ASP A 59 0.08 18.42 -16.66
N LYS A 60 -1.06 18.71 -17.30
CA LYS A 60 -1.81 19.95 -17.03
C LYS A 60 -2.23 20.03 -15.57
N ALA A 61 -2.78 18.95 -15.02
CA ALA A 61 -3.24 18.93 -13.63
C ALA A 61 -2.09 19.17 -12.63
N VAL A 62 -0.92 18.53 -12.83
CA VAL A 62 0.25 18.73 -11.97
C VAL A 62 0.82 20.13 -12.12
N ALA A 63 0.91 20.67 -13.35
CA ALA A 63 1.40 22.02 -13.60
C ALA A 63 0.47 23.08 -12.97
N ASP A 64 -0.85 22.96 -13.14
CA ASP A 64 -1.85 23.89 -12.58
C ASP A 64 -1.83 23.88 -11.03
N VAL A 65 -1.57 22.74 -10.41
CA VAL A 65 -1.45 22.60 -8.95
C VAL A 65 -0.13 23.17 -8.44
N GLY A 66 0.97 22.97 -9.16
CA GLY A 66 2.33 23.38 -8.76
C GLY A 66 2.74 22.79 -7.40
N PRO A 67 2.69 21.44 -7.20
CA PRO A 67 2.98 20.84 -5.91
C PRO A 67 4.50 20.80 -5.65
N GLU A 68 4.89 20.93 -4.39
CA GLU A 68 6.28 20.70 -3.94
C GLU A 68 6.59 19.22 -3.78
N ALA A 69 5.54 18.43 -3.47
CA ALA A 69 5.65 16.97 -3.34
C ALA A 69 4.41 16.26 -3.90
N VAL A 70 4.60 15.06 -4.40
CA VAL A 70 3.54 14.16 -4.88
C VAL A 70 3.54 12.88 -4.05
N VAL A 71 2.36 12.44 -3.59
CA VAL A 71 2.16 11.10 -3.04
C VAL A 71 1.33 10.29 -4.03
N SER A 72 1.88 9.17 -4.48
CA SER A 72 1.22 8.24 -5.40
C SER A 72 0.66 7.04 -4.64
N LEU A 73 -0.66 7.00 -4.50
CA LEU A 73 -1.42 5.86 -3.98
C LEU A 73 -2.23 5.20 -5.10
N LEU A 74 -1.60 5.08 -6.27
CA LEU A 74 -2.22 4.58 -7.49
C LEU A 74 -2.30 3.06 -7.50
N THR A 75 -3.34 2.55 -6.85
CA THR A 75 -3.68 1.13 -6.87
C THR A 75 -5.18 0.95 -7.05
N THR A 76 -5.58 -0.18 -7.60
CA THR A 76 -6.97 -0.60 -7.66
C THR A 76 -7.05 -2.11 -7.52
N LEU A 77 -7.74 -2.54 -6.49
CA LEU A 77 -7.93 -3.95 -6.17
C LEU A 77 -9.43 -4.23 -5.97
N PRO A 78 -9.88 -5.47 -6.18
CA PRO A 78 -11.25 -5.85 -5.81
C PRO A 78 -11.55 -5.49 -4.36
N LYS A 79 -12.76 -5.03 -4.07
CA LYS A 79 -13.19 -4.55 -2.74
C LYS A 79 -12.82 -5.48 -1.58
N TRP A 80 -12.89 -6.78 -1.80
CA TRP A 80 -12.63 -7.81 -0.78
C TRP A 80 -11.26 -8.49 -0.94
N GLY A 81 -10.36 -7.85 -1.69
CA GLY A 81 -9.05 -8.37 -2.05
C GLY A 81 -9.08 -9.30 -3.28
N PRO A 82 -7.93 -9.52 -3.91
CA PRO A 82 -7.79 -10.39 -5.07
C PRO A 82 -7.94 -11.87 -4.67
N LYS A 83 -8.60 -12.66 -5.49
CA LYS A 83 -8.72 -14.12 -5.33
C LYS A 83 -7.73 -14.87 -6.22
N ARG A 84 -7.34 -14.27 -7.34
CA ARG A 84 -6.43 -14.83 -8.35
C ARG A 84 -5.44 -13.78 -8.82
N PRO A 85 -4.25 -14.15 -9.31
CA PRO A 85 -3.28 -13.18 -9.86
C PRO A 85 -3.85 -12.26 -10.94
N LYS A 86 -4.73 -12.73 -11.81
CA LYS A 86 -5.39 -11.93 -12.85
C LYS A 86 -6.24 -10.76 -12.29
N ASP A 87 -6.67 -10.84 -11.05
CA ASP A 87 -7.46 -9.77 -10.42
C ASP A 87 -6.63 -8.50 -10.20
N PHE A 88 -5.30 -8.57 -10.41
CA PHE A 88 -4.39 -7.44 -10.39
C PHE A 88 -4.23 -6.72 -11.76
N GLU A 89 -4.79 -7.22 -12.85
CA GLU A 89 -4.64 -6.60 -14.18
C GLU A 89 -4.97 -5.10 -14.20
N PRO A 90 -6.05 -4.61 -13.52
CA PRO A 90 -6.30 -3.17 -13.44
C PRO A 90 -5.22 -2.40 -12.67
N ALA A 91 -4.65 -3.00 -11.60
CA ALA A 91 -3.58 -2.41 -10.83
C ALA A 91 -2.26 -2.37 -11.62
N GLN A 92 -1.97 -3.40 -12.42
CA GLN A 92 -0.77 -3.44 -13.26
C GLN A 92 -0.72 -2.26 -14.24
N LYS A 93 -1.86 -1.84 -14.81
CA LYS A 93 -1.93 -0.66 -15.69
C LYS A 93 -1.62 0.63 -14.91
N LEU A 94 -2.10 0.75 -13.67
CA LEU A 94 -1.78 1.89 -12.82
C LEU A 94 -0.30 1.90 -12.45
N TRP A 95 0.27 0.75 -12.10
CA TRP A 95 1.69 0.63 -11.76
C TRP A 95 2.62 0.87 -12.94
N SER A 96 2.24 0.47 -14.16
CA SER A 96 3.04 0.73 -15.36
C SER A 96 2.76 2.12 -15.94
N THR A 97 1.64 2.30 -16.62
CA THR A 97 1.33 3.53 -17.36
C THR A 97 0.99 4.70 -16.43
N GLY A 98 0.13 4.47 -15.43
CA GLY A 98 -0.31 5.55 -14.53
C GLY A 98 0.84 6.14 -13.71
N ALA A 99 1.69 5.28 -13.14
CA ALA A 99 2.85 5.74 -12.38
C ALA A 99 3.89 6.44 -13.26
N ALA A 100 4.16 5.92 -14.47
CA ALA A 100 5.10 6.54 -15.40
C ALA A 100 4.65 7.94 -15.81
N ASN A 101 3.37 8.11 -16.16
CA ASN A 101 2.81 9.42 -16.51
C ASN A 101 2.89 10.41 -15.35
N LEU A 102 2.53 9.95 -14.12
CA LEU A 102 2.57 10.82 -12.93
C LEU A 102 4.00 11.24 -12.57
N VAL A 103 4.97 10.31 -12.64
CA VAL A 103 6.40 10.61 -12.39
C VAL A 103 6.91 11.60 -13.44
N ALA A 104 6.62 11.39 -14.72
CA ALA A 104 7.03 12.29 -15.79
C ALA A 104 6.40 13.69 -15.64
N ALA A 105 5.12 13.78 -15.29
CA ALA A 105 4.44 15.06 -15.01
C ALA A 105 5.09 15.80 -13.83
N ALA A 106 5.39 15.07 -12.75
CA ALA A 106 6.05 15.63 -11.58
C ALA A 106 7.45 16.17 -11.91
N GLN A 107 8.25 15.43 -12.70
CA GLN A 107 9.57 15.87 -13.16
C GLN A 107 9.50 17.13 -14.01
N ARG A 108 8.56 17.17 -14.98
CA ARG A 108 8.35 18.38 -15.83
C ARG A 108 7.93 19.60 -15.04
N ALA A 109 7.13 19.42 -14.01
CA ALA A 109 6.69 20.48 -13.12
C ALA A 109 7.72 20.88 -12.04
N GLY A 110 8.90 20.25 -12.00
CA GLY A 110 9.94 20.54 -11.02
C GLY A 110 9.58 20.11 -9.59
N VAL A 111 8.74 19.10 -9.45
CA VAL A 111 8.38 18.53 -8.13
C VAL A 111 9.62 17.96 -7.46
N ARG A 112 9.89 18.39 -6.23
CA ARG A 112 11.09 18.00 -5.51
C ARG A 112 11.03 16.55 -4.99
N ARG A 113 9.85 16.04 -4.62
CA ARG A 113 9.73 14.74 -3.97
C ARG A 113 8.51 13.95 -4.44
N ILE A 114 8.71 12.67 -4.74
CA ILE A 114 7.65 11.70 -5.01
C ILE A 114 7.74 10.58 -3.98
N VAL A 115 6.65 10.32 -3.26
CA VAL A 115 6.50 9.16 -2.37
C VAL A 115 5.45 8.23 -2.97
N ALA A 116 5.82 7.00 -3.30
CA ALA A 116 4.91 6.05 -3.92
C ALA A 116 4.59 4.86 -3.02
N GLU A 117 3.30 4.51 -2.99
CA GLU A 117 2.81 3.25 -2.44
C GLU A 117 3.36 2.07 -3.24
N SER A 118 3.90 1.10 -2.55
CA SER A 118 4.12 -0.27 -2.98
C SER A 118 3.59 -1.22 -1.92
N VAL A 119 3.70 -2.51 -2.14
CA VAL A 119 3.26 -3.52 -1.18
C VAL A 119 4.38 -4.50 -0.87
N VAL A 120 4.38 -5.04 0.33
CA VAL A 120 5.40 -6.00 0.79
C VAL A 120 5.57 -7.22 -0.12
N PHE A 121 4.57 -7.53 -0.92
CA PHE A 121 4.66 -8.61 -1.91
C PHE A 121 5.58 -8.30 -3.10
N ALA A 122 6.16 -7.10 -3.21
CA ALA A 122 7.27 -6.83 -4.11
C ALA A 122 8.50 -7.71 -3.83
N TYR A 123 8.66 -8.19 -2.59
CA TYR A 123 9.66 -9.21 -2.23
C TYR A 123 9.39 -10.56 -2.90
N GLY A 124 8.20 -10.82 -3.43
CA GLY A 124 7.76 -12.12 -3.93
C GLY A 124 7.05 -12.95 -2.86
N TYR A 125 6.95 -14.26 -3.12
CA TYR A 125 6.19 -15.19 -2.28
C TYR A 125 7.06 -16.37 -1.83
N PRO A 126 8.12 -16.13 -1.04
CA PRO A 126 8.95 -17.20 -0.50
C PRO A 126 8.14 -18.06 0.47
N THR A 127 8.43 -19.36 0.50
CA THR A 127 7.78 -20.30 1.43
C THR A 127 8.62 -20.63 2.66
N SER A 128 9.84 -20.11 2.70
CA SER A 128 10.80 -20.20 3.80
C SER A 128 11.86 -19.10 3.61
N GLY A 129 12.58 -18.77 4.65
CA GLY A 129 13.61 -17.75 4.57
C GLY A 129 14.19 -17.41 5.95
N PRO A 130 14.95 -16.31 6.05
CA PRO A 130 15.51 -15.84 7.30
C PRO A 130 14.41 -15.46 8.29
N GLN A 131 14.80 -15.29 9.56
CA GLN A 131 13.89 -14.86 10.62
C GLN A 131 13.39 -13.43 10.40
N TRP A 132 14.19 -12.59 9.77
CA TRP A 132 13.86 -11.22 9.38
C TRP A 132 14.37 -10.91 7.98
N VAL A 133 13.58 -10.14 7.24
CA VAL A 133 13.88 -9.61 5.91
C VAL A 133 13.79 -8.09 5.98
N ASP A 134 14.76 -7.39 5.41
CA ASP A 134 14.77 -5.92 5.34
C ASP A 134 14.93 -5.40 3.89
N GLU A 135 15.05 -4.09 3.75
CA GLU A 135 15.10 -3.43 2.44
C GLU A 135 16.42 -3.67 1.69
N SER A 136 17.46 -4.17 2.35
CA SER A 136 18.74 -4.53 1.73
C SER A 136 18.75 -5.94 1.16
N ASP A 137 17.80 -6.78 1.57
CA ASP A 137 17.67 -8.13 1.04
C ASP A 137 17.25 -8.10 -0.43
N PRO A 138 17.87 -8.93 -1.29
CA PRO A 138 17.40 -9.13 -2.65
C PRO A 138 15.98 -9.72 -2.61
N TYR A 139 15.24 -9.62 -3.72
CA TYR A 139 13.89 -10.18 -3.81
C TYR A 139 13.90 -11.69 -3.50
N PRO A 140 13.45 -12.10 -2.29
CA PRO A 140 13.72 -13.46 -1.78
C PRO A 140 12.81 -14.53 -2.39
N GLY A 141 11.75 -14.15 -3.13
CA GLY A 141 10.76 -15.12 -3.57
C GLY A 141 10.29 -14.98 -5.00
N PRO A 142 9.80 -16.09 -5.57
CA PRO A 142 9.18 -16.12 -6.88
C PRO A 142 7.82 -15.41 -6.85
N PRO A 143 7.25 -15.08 -8.02
CA PRO A 143 5.83 -14.72 -8.12
C PRO A 143 4.92 -15.89 -7.70
N PRO A 144 3.67 -15.62 -7.31
CA PRO A 144 2.69 -16.69 -7.18
C PRO A 144 2.39 -17.26 -8.58
N LYS A 145 1.94 -18.50 -8.66
CA LYS A 145 1.65 -19.14 -9.95
C LYS A 145 0.73 -18.25 -10.81
N GLY A 146 1.22 -17.85 -11.99
CA GLY A 146 0.53 -16.96 -12.92
C GLY A 146 0.52 -15.48 -12.46
N GLY A 147 1.46 -15.06 -11.63
CA GLY A 147 1.61 -13.70 -11.13
C GLY A 147 2.89 -13.00 -11.59
N ASP A 148 3.56 -13.52 -12.64
CA ASP A 148 4.81 -12.95 -13.15
C ASP A 148 4.63 -11.50 -13.59
N ASP A 149 3.61 -11.21 -14.40
CA ASP A 149 3.31 -9.87 -14.91
C ASP A 149 2.95 -8.89 -13.76
N MET A 150 2.21 -9.39 -12.76
CA MET A 150 1.86 -8.61 -11.58
C MET A 150 3.12 -8.16 -10.82
N LEU A 151 4.02 -9.11 -10.56
CA LEU A 151 5.24 -8.82 -9.80
C LEU A 151 6.21 -7.96 -10.61
N ALA A 152 6.31 -8.20 -11.93
CA ALA A 152 7.10 -7.38 -12.84
C ALA A 152 6.58 -5.94 -12.90
N ALA A 153 5.26 -5.72 -13.03
CA ALA A 153 4.67 -4.39 -13.05
C ALA A 153 4.89 -3.63 -11.73
N LEU A 154 4.72 -4.31 -10.59
CA LEU A 154 4.95 -3.72 -9.27
C LEU A 154 6.42 -3.29 -9.09
N ARG A 155 7.36 -4.16 -9.40
CA ARG A 155 8.81 -3.87 -9.33
C ARG A 155 9.22 -2.81 -10.35
N GLY A 156 8.62 -2.82 -11.54
CA GLY A 156 8.82 -1.79 -12.56
C GLY A 156 8.39 -0.41 -12.08
N MET A 157 7.25 -0.30 -11.41
CA MET A 157 6.79 0.94 -10.78
C MET A 157 7.80 1.43 -9.73
N GLU A 158 8.25 0.55 -8.82
CA GLU A 158 9.27 0.91 -7.82
C GLU A 158 10.53 1.48 -8.50
N GLN A 159 11.03 0.83 -9.56
CA GLN A 159 12.20 1.31 -10.29
C GLN A 159 11.96 2.66 -10.96
N THR A 160 10.78 2.88 -11.56
CA THR A 160 10.42 4.16 -12.18
C THR A 160 10.47 5.30 -11.15
N VAL A 161 9.96 5.07 -9.94
CA VAL A 161 9.97 6.06 -8.87
C VAL A 161 11.40 6.28 -8.33
N LEU A 162 12.12 5.20 -7.99
CA LEU A 162 13.46 5.30 -7.40
C LEU A 162 14.48 5.99 -8.33
N LYS A 163 14.31 5.83 -9.65
CA LYS A 163 15.17 6.44 -10.66
C LYS A 163 14.73 7.84 -11.10
N SER A 164 13.68 8.40 -10.49
CA SER A 164 13.20 9.74 -10.88
C SER A 164 14.26 10.83 -10.75
N GLY A 165 15.23 10.67 -9.85
CA GLY A 165 16.37 11.58 -9.68
C GLY A 165 17.53 11.42 -10.66
N GLU A 166 17.53 10.41 -11.53
CA GLU A 166 18.67 10.19 -12.46
C GLU A 166 18.80 11.30 -13.53
N HIS A 167 17.68 11.95 -13.85
CA HIS A 167 17.63 13.00 -14.91
C HIS A 167 16.87 14.25 -14.46
N SER A 168 16.60 14.40 -13.17
CA SER A 168 15.91 15.56 -12.59
C SER A 168 16.27 15.70 -11.10
N ASP A 169 15.87 16.82 -10.49
CA ASP A 169 16.04 17.04 -9.04
C ASP A 169 14.91 16.36 -8.21
N THR A 170 14.13 15.48 -8.81
CA THR A 170 13.01 14.81 -8.16
C THR A 170 13.45 13.60 -7.36
N GLU A 171 13.36 13.67 -6.04
CA GLU A 171 13.66 12.55 -5.13
C GLU A 171 12.51 11.54 -5.12
N GLY A 172 12.73 10.32 -5.61
CA GLY A 172 11.77 9.23 -5.53
C GLY A 172 11.96 8.37 -4.29
N ILE A 173 10.88 8.06 -3.59
CA ILE A 173 10.86 7.22 -2.39
C ILE A 173 9.73 6.21 -2.52
N VAL A 174 9.97 4.96 -2.13
CA VAL A 174 8.98 3.87 -2.17
C VAL A 174 8.65 3.41 -0.76
N LEU A 175 7.36 3.28 -0.46
CA LEU A 175 6.85 2.72 0.79
C LEU A 175 6.21 1.35 0.51
N ARG A 176 6.83 0.28 0.98
CA ARG A 176 6.26 -1.08 0.94
C ARG A 176 5.36 -1.28 2.15
N TYR A 177 4.08 -1.12 1.93
CA TYR A 177 3.09 -1.30 3.00
C TYR A 177 2.79 -2.77 3.26
N GLY A 178 2.65 -3.10 4.54
CA GLY A 178 2.04 -4.34 4.99
C GLY A 178 0.56 -4.45 4.60
N LEU A 179 -0.05 -5.56 4.95
CA LEU A 179 -1.49 -5.75 4.75
C LEU A 179 -2.27 -4.80 5.67
N PHE A 180 -3.11 -3.98 5.07
CA PHE A 180 -3.90 -3.01 5.81
C PHE A 180 -4.93 -3.69 6.72
N TYR A 181 -5.11 -3.15 7.91
CA TYR A 181 -6.23 -3.45 8.78
C TYR A 181 -6.71 -2.19 9.50
N GLY A 182 -7.90 -2.25 10.09
CA GLY A 182 -8.51 -1.14 10.80
C GLY A 182 -9.73 -0.53 10.09
N PRO A 183 -10.28 0.56 10.64
CA PRO A 183 -11.51 1.17 10.14
C PRO A 183 -11.38 1.65 8.68
N GLY A 184 -12.41 1.37 7.87
CA GLY A 184 -12.43 1.77 6.46
C GLY A 184 -11.64 0.84 5.52
N VAL A 185 -11.03 -0.24 6.04
CA VAL A 185 -10.36 -1.26 5.24
C VAL A 185 -11.36 -2.37 4.88
N PRO A 186 -11.81 -2.50 3.61
CA PRO A 186 -12.97 -3.34 3.28
C PRO A 186 -12.81 -4.83 3.61
N HIS A 187 -11.63 -5.40 3.38
CA HIS A 187 -11.39 -6.81 3.71
C HIS A 187 -11.32 -7.04 5.23
N ASP A 188 -10.81 -6.08 6.00
CA ASP A 188 -10.79 -6.17 7.45
C ASP A 188 -12.19 -6.00 8.04
N GLU A 189 -12.99 -5.08 7.52
CA GLU A 189 -14.42 -4.97 7.87
C GLU A 189 -15.19 -6.26 7.58
N LEU A 190 -14.83 -6.97 6.49
CA LEU A 190 -15.37 -8.29 6.22
C LEU A 190 -14.93 -9.30 7.28
N PHE A 191 -13.65 -9.31 7.67
CA PHE A 191 -13.15 -10.21 8.73
C PHE A 191 -13.83 -9.91 10.07
N VAL A 192 -13.99 -8.64 10.45
CA VAL A 192 -14.73 -8.22 11.65
C VAL A 192 -16.19 -8.73 11.59
N ARG A 193 -16.85 -8.57 10.45
CA ARG A 193 -18.21 -9.07 10.26
C ARG A 193 -18.30 -10.58 10.39
N LEU A 194 -17.41 -11.31 9.70
CA LEU A 194 -17.34 -12.76 9.79
C LEU A 194 -17.05 -13.24 11.22
N ALA A 195 -16.14 -12.59 11.94
CA ALA A 195 -15.85 -12.90 13.33
C ALA A 195 -17.09 -12.70 14.24
N LYS A 196 -17.83 -11.60 14.05
CA LYS A 196 -19.08 -11.35 14.78
C LYS A 196 -20.13 -12.46 14.56
N TRP A 197 -20.14 -13.07 13.38
CA TRP A 197 -21.06 -14.17 13.00
C TRP A 197 -20.45 -15.57 13.19
N TRP A 198 -19.28 -15.66 13.85
CA TRP A 198 -18.53 -16.90 14.10
C TRP A 198 -18.12 -17.66 12.81
N ALA A 199 -18.07 -16.95 11.71
CA ALA A 199 -17.79 -17.49 10.39
C ALA A 199 -16.36 -17.16 9.89
N LEU A 200 -15.57 -16.40 10.65
CA LEU A 200 -14.17 -16.13 10.29
C LEU A 200 -13.34 -17.39 10.56
N PRO A 201 -12.73 -18.02 9.53
CA PRO A 201 -11.88 -19.17 9.77
C PRO A 201 -10.46 -18.75 10.16
N ALA A 202 -9.77 -19.56 10.94
CA ALA A 202 -8.33 -19.46 11.15
C ALA A 202 -7.61 -20.29 10.08
N MET A 203 -7.09 -19.64 9.03
CA MET A 203 -6.33 -20.35 8.01
C MET A 203 -5.07 -20.96 8.61
N THR A 204 -4.87 -22.26 8.39
CA THR A 204 -3.66 -22.96 8.80
C THR A 204 -2.66 -23.00 7.66
N GLY A 205 -1.38 -22.90 8.00
CA GLY A 205 -0.27 -22.89 7.07
C GLY A 205 0.99 -22.38 7.77
N THR A 206 2.06 -22.25 7.02
CA THR A 206 3.35 -21.71 7.51
C THR A 206 3.51 -20.23 7.21
N GLY A 207 2.54 -19.62 6.51
CA GLY A 207 2.62 -18.23 6.07
C GLY A 207 2.70 -17.25 7.23
N ILE A 208 3.67 -16.34 7.14
CA ILE A 208 3.84 -15.18 8.01
C ILE A 208 3.85 -13.96 7.12
N VAL A 209 2.95 -13.03 7.37
CA VAL A 209 2.83 -11.79 6.60
C VAL A 209 2.84 -10.59 7.53
N PRO A 210 3.43 -9.48 7.09
CA PRO A 210 3.42 -8.26 7.85
C PRO A 210 2.09 -7.53 7.68
N TRP A 211 1.57 -7.00 8.75
CA TRP A 211 0.36 -6.18 8.82
C TRP A 211 0.72 -4.73 9.09
N ILE A 212 -0.20 -3.82 8.83
CA ILE A 212 -0.08 -2.41 9.19
C ILE A 212 -1.46 -1.78 9.38
N HIS A 213 -1.63 -1.04 10.45
CA HIS A 213 -2.87 -0.31 10.68
C HIS A 213 -2.97 0.90 9.74
N ILE A 214 -4.18 1.17 9.26
CA ILE A 214 -4.40 2.21 8.25
C ILE A 214 -4.03 3.62 8.73
N ASP A 215 -4.18 3.94 10.02
CA ASP A 215 -3.75 5.23 10.55
C ASP A 215 -2.22 5.34 10.61
N ASP A 216 -1.50 4.24 10.85
CA ASP A 216 -0.05 4.23 10.86
C ASP A 216 0.54 4.36 9.45
N VAL A 217 -0.18 3.87 8.43
CA VAL A 217 0.14 4.14 7.01
C VAL A 217 0.13 5.65 6.73
N ALA A 218 -0.93 6.35 7.16
CA ALA A 218 -1.05 7.79 6.95
C ALA A 218 0.09 8.57 7.63
N LYS A 219 0.41 8.22 8.90
CA LYS A 219 1.50 8.84 9.65
C LYS A 219 2.87 8.58 9.02
N ALA A 220 3.17 7.31 8.69
CA ALA A 220 4.44 6.95 8.07
C ALA A 220 4.64 7.67 6.74
N THR A 221 3.57 7.79 5.93
CA THR A 221 3.61 8.50 4.65
C THR A 221 3.90 9.98 4.85
N ALA A 222 3.25 10.61 5.82
CA ALA A 222 3.48 12.01 6.14
C ALA A 222 4.90 12.24 6.71
N ASP A 223 5.40 11.36 7.60
CA ASP A 223 6.77 11.43 8.10
C ASP A 223 7.81 11.25 6.97
N THR A 224 7.50 10.43 5.97
CA THR A 224 8.37 10.23 4.79
C THR A 224 8.49 11.49 3.94
N LEU A 225 7.42 12.29 3.83
CA LEU A 225 7.48 13.57 3.11
C LEU A 225 8.50 14.53 3.74
N ASP A 226 8.64 14.50 5.06
CA ASP A 226 9.54 15.39 5.78
C ASP A 226 10.96 14.84 5.90
N LYS A 227 11.12 13.54 6.18
CA LYS A 227 12.37 12.93 6.63
C LYS A 227 12.92 11.85 5.69
N GLY A 228 12.12 11.34 4.76
CA GLY A 228 12.55 10.29 3.84
C GLY A 228 13.72 10.72 2.96
N ARG A 229 14.60 9.79 2.62
CA ARG A 229 15.73 10.03 1.73
C ARG A 229 15.41 9.57 0.32
N GLY A 230 15.73 10.37 -0.68
CA GLY A 230 15.60 10.03 -2.11
C GLY A 230 16.32 8.72 -2.47
N GLY A 231 15.76 7.95 -3.38
CA GLY A 231 16.27 6.65 -3.81
C GLY A 231 16.09 5.51 -2.81
N GLN A 232 15.33 5.73 -1.73
CA GLN A 232 15.16 4.72 -0.68
C GLN A 232 13.81 4.01 -0.74
N ILE A 233 13.81 2.78 -0.25
CA ILE A 233 12.62 1.98 0.05
C ILE A 233 12.50 1.88 1.57
N TYR A 234 11.28 1.93 2.09
CA TYR A 234 10.97 1.71 3.49
C TYR A 234 9.85 0.68 3.65
N ASN A 235 10.06 -0.31 4.51
CA ASN A 235 9.01 -1.23 4.94
C ASN A 235 8.17 -0.56 6.03
N ILE A 236 6.90 -0.34 5.73
CA ILE A 236 5.92 0.24 6.66
C ILE A 236 5.01 -0.89 7.13
N VAL A 237 5.41 -1.50 8.22
CA VAL A 237 4.79 -2.70 8.80
C VAL A 237 4.78 -2.62 10.33
N ASP A 238 3.84 -3.34 10.96
CA ASP A 238 3.80 -3.49 12.42
C ASP A 238 5.03 -4.25 12.94
N ASP A 239 5.30 -4.11 14.25
CA ASP A 239 6.45 -4.73 14.90
C ASP A 239 6.38 -6.26 14.97
N ARG A 240 5.19 -6.81 14.77
CA ARG A 240 4.94 -8.25 14.89
C ARG A 240 4.30 -8.82 13.63
N PRO A 241 5.09 -9.35 12.70
CA PRO A 241 4.55 -10.15 11.62
C PRO A 241 3.86 -11.39 12.19
N GLN A 242 2.69 -11.73 11.66
CA GLN A 242 1.90 -12.85 12.18
C GLN A 242 1.18 -13.60 11.07
N SER A 243 0.79 -14.84 11.34
CA SER A 243 -0.04 -15.61 10.42
C SER A 243 -1.46 -15.05 10.34
N PHE A 244 -2.15 -15.30 9.22
CA PHE A 244 -3.59 -14.99 9.14
C PHE A 244 -4.40 -15.71 10.22
N GLY A 245 -4.01 -16.94 10.58
CA GLY A 245 -4.66 -17.70 11.64
C GLY A 245 -4.52 -17.04 13.01
N ASP A 246 -3.35 -16.46 13.33
CA ASP A 246 -3.15 -15.71 14.57
C ASP A 246 -3.95 -14.41 14.55
N TYR A 247 -3.92 -13.65 13.44
CA TYR A 247 -4.74 -12.47 13.25
C TYR A 247 -6.22 -12.76 13.49
N ALA A 248 -6.77 -13.82 12.88
CA ALA A 248 -8.16 -14.20 13.04
C ALA A 248 -8.51 -14.56 14.50
N ARG A 249 -7.60 -15.25 15.21
CA ARG A 249 -7.76 -15.59 16.63
C ARG A 249 -7.76 -14.35 17.52
N GLU A 250 -6.82 -13.43 17.29
CA GLU A 250 -6.74 -12.18 18.06
C GLU A 250 -7.94 -11.27 17.80
N LEU A 251 -8.36 -11.14 16.54
CA LEU A 251 -9.56 -10.37 16.19
C LEU A 251 -10.81 -10.93 16.87
N SER A 252 -10.98 -12.26 16.86
CA SER A 252 -12.12 -12.90 17.54
C SER A 252 -12.07 -12.69 19.05
N ALA A 253 -10.89 -12.79 19.67
CA ALA A 253 -10.72 -12.53 21.10
C ALA A 253 -11.04 -11.07 21.46
N LYS A 254 -10.55 -10.09 20.69
CA LYS A 254 -10.87 -8.66 20.87
C LYS A 254 -12.36 -8.37 20.76
N LEU A 255 -13.09 -9.14 19.96
CA LEU A 255 -14.54 -9.03 19.80
C LEU A 255 -15.35 -9.85 20.81
N ASN A 256 -14.69 -10.51 21.77
CA ASN A 256 -15.31 -11.46 22.72
C ASN A 256 -16.09 -12.57 22.00
N ARG A 257 -15.49 -13.15 20.96
CA ARG A 257 -16.07 -14.23 20.16
C ARG A 257 -15.31 -15.55 20.38
N PRO A 258 -15.98 -16.69 20.16
CA PRO A 258 -15.33 -18.00 20.23
C PRO A 258 -14.12 -18.10 19.30
N ARG A 259 -13.21 -19.00 19.65
CA ARG A 259 -12.02 -19.25 18.84
C ARG A 259 -12.41 -19.71 17.42
N PRO A 260 -11.86 -19.11 16.36
CA PRO A 260 -12.15 -19.49 14.98
C PRO A 260 -11.79 -20.94 14.69
N LEU A 261 -12.58 -21.60 13.88
CA LEU A 261 -12.30 -22.95 13.43
C LEU A 261 -11.11 -22.95 12.43
N PRO A 262 -10.20 -23.92 12.54
CA PRO A 262 -9.09 -24.01 11.60
C PRO A 262 -9.58 -24.46 10.22
N ILE A 263 -9.06 -23.84 9.17
CA ILE A 263 -9.26 -24.25 7.78
C ILE A 263 -7.91 -24.41 7.09
N SER A 264 -7.71 -25.51 6.36
CA SER A 264 -6.47 -25.70 5.60
C SER A 264 -6.37 -24.68 4.45
N HIS A 265 -5.20 -24.04 4.31
CA HIS A 265 -4.92 -23.18 3.16
C HIS A 265 -5.11 -23.91 1.81
N LYS A 266 -4.88 -25.23 1.76
CA LYS A 266 -5.09 -26.06 0.57
C LYS A 266 -6.57 -26.07 0.14
N LEU A 267 -7.49 -26.13 1.11
CA LEU A 267 -8.94 -26.05 0.82
C LEU A 267 -9.34 -24.65 0.36
N VAL A 268 -8.79 -23.60 0.99
CA VAL A 268 -8.99 -22.21 0.54
C VAL A 268 -8.48 -22.05 -0.89
N GLY A 269 -7.38 -22.68 -1.25
CA GLY A 269 -6.77 -22.62 -2.58
C GLY A 269 -7.66 -23.13 -3.72
N LEU A 270 -8.65 -23.96 -3.43
CA LEU A 270 -9.62 -24.44 -4.45
C LEU A 270 -10.52 -23.29 -4.96
N VAL A 271 -10.82 -22.30 -4.12
CA VAL A 271 -11.74 -21.18 -4.46
C VAL A 271 -11.02 -19.82 -4.53
N ALA A 272 -9.94 -19.67 -3.80
CA ALA A 272 -9.17 -18.44 -3.68
C ALA A 272 -7.65 -18.75 -3.64
N PRO A 273 -7.05 -19.08 -4.79
CA PRO A 273 -5.64 -19.53 -4.84
C PRO A 273 -4.66 -18.44 -4.41
N TYR A 274 -4.94 -17.18 -4.70
CA TYR A 274 -4.05 -16.09 -4.29
C TYR A 274 -4.00 -15.92 -2.75
N PRO A 275 -5.10 -15.77 -2.00
CA PRO A 275 -5.07 -15.76 -0.54
C PRO A 275 -4.44 -17.00 0.08
N ALA A 276 -4.66 -18.18 -0.51
CA ALA A 276 -4.04 -19.41 -0.03
C ALA A 276 -2.52 -19.38 -0.14
N THR A 277 -1.97 -18.77 -1.17
CA THR A 277 -0.53 -18.54 -1.32
C THR A 277 -0.06 -17.42 -0.38
N ALA A 278 -0.67 -16.24 -0.48
CA ALA A 278 -0.25 -15.04 0.24
C ALA A 278 -0.29 -15.23 1.77
N PHE A 279 -1.34 -15.86 2.30
CA PHE A 279 -1.53 -16.03 3.74
C PHE A 279 -1.20 -17.42 4.25
N GLY A 280 -1.27 -18.45 3.40
CA GLY A 280 -1.09 -19.83 3.82
C GLY A 280 0.35 -20.32 3.75
N THR A 281 1.14 -19.83 2.82
CA THR A 281 2.50 -20.33 2.56
C THR A 281 3.59 -19.28 2.48
N THR A 282 3.26 -18.01 2.24
CA THR A 282 4.25 -16.95 2.07
C THR A 282 4.91 -16.60 3.40
N TRP A 283 6.25 -16.62 3.42
CA TRP A 283 7.07 -16.31 4.58
C TRP A 283 7.76 -14.97 4.41
N LEU A 284 7.18 -13.91 4.99
CA LEU A 284 7.67 -12.52 4.89
C LEU A 284 7.68 -11.84 6.27
N PRO A 285 8.57 -12.24 7.18
CA PRO A 285 8.76 -11.54 8.46
C PRO A 285 9.59 -10.27 8.24
N LEU A 286 8.95 -9.17 7.84
CA LEU A 286 9.63 -7.94 7.48
C LEU A 286 9.99 -7.08 8.70
N SER A 287 11.18 -6.49 8.65
CA SER A 287 11.67 -5.50 9.60
C SER A 287 11.22 -4.09 9.18
N ASN A 288 10.83 -3.27 10.16
CA ASN A 288 10.56 -1.83 10.02
C ASN A 288 11.68 -0.97 10.66
N ALA A 289 12.81 -1.58 11.01
CA ALA A 289 13.89 -0.92 11.73
C ALA A 289 14.43 0.33 11.01
N LYS A 290 14.53 0.27 9.68
CA LYS A 290 14.97 1.39 8.84
C LYS A 290 13.97 2.56 8.90
N ALA A 291 12.67 2.29 8.77
CA ALA A 291 11.64 3.32 8.88
C ALA A 291 11.67 3.98 10.28
N LYS A 292 11.82 3.20 11.34
CA LYS A 292 11.98 3.74 12.70
C LYS A 292 13.21 4.65 12.84
N ALA A 293 14.34 4.20 12.33
CA ALA A 293 15.61 4.92 12.48
C ALA A 293 15.67 6.22 11.67
N GLU A 294 15.17 6.19 10.42
CA GLU A 294 15.33 7.30 9.48
C GLU A 294 14.13 8.24 9.46
N LEU A 295 12.90 7.72 9.61
CA LEU A 295 11.68 8.54 9.62
C LEU A 295 11.28 8.98 11.02
N GLY A 296 11.82 8.33 12.07
CA GLY A 296 11.36 8.53 13.45
C GLY A 296 9.92 8.08 13.68
N TRP A 297 9.41 7.23 12.78
CA TRP A 297 8.08 6.67 12.85
C TRP A 297 8.10 5.33 13.59
N THR A 298 7.07 5.08 14.38
CA THR A 298 6.83 3.78 15.02
C THR A 298 5.35 3.43 14.94
N PRO A 299 5.00 2.16 14.67
CA PRO A 299 3.60 1.74 14.71
C PRO A 299 3.04 1.88 16.14
N ILE A 300 1.78 2.25 16.26
CA ILE A 300 1.11 2.37 17.55
C ILE A 300 0.81 0.95 18.07
N PRO A 301 1.24 0.58 19.28
CA PRO A 301 0.89 -0.71 19.88
C PRO A 301 -0.63 -0.87 20.03
N ARG A 302 -1.18 -2.02 19.61
CA ARG A 302 -2.63 -2.30 19.61
C ARG A 302 -2.97 -3.70 20.09
#